data_288d0d276217d8a1a1fb90142d3c2d6e
#
_entry.id   288d0d276217d8a1a1fb90142d3c2d6e
#
_cell.length_a   1.000
_cell.length_b   1.000
_cell.length_c   1.000
_cell.angle_alpha   90.00
_cell.angle_beta   90.00
_cell.angle_gamma   90.00
#
_symmetry.space_group_name_H-M   'P 1'
#
loop_
_entity.id
_entity.type
_entity.pdbx_description
1 polymer ?
#
loop_
_entity_poly.entity_id
_entity_poly.type
_entity_poly.pdbx_seq_one_letter_code
_entity_poly.pdbx_strand_id
1 'polypeptide(L)'
;QNQNVTTFAGKYQNNSSIDGVGTNAAFSSISQMCVDGSGNLYLSCGDCIREISAATNVVTLAGSFTQTGYTNGAGNLARFNGADGVCISGGAIYVADASNERIRYITNNPQPQVVSGANLGIGTYAGVTITGAVGRTYQIQSSPDLSTWTTEATVLLPSSPYLWIDQNPIAGNKFYQAILLP
;
A
#
# COMPACT_ATOMS: atom_id res chain seq x y z
N GLN A 1 39.88 0.66 10.17
CA GLN A 1 38.46 0.72 10.55
C GLN A 1 38.00 -0.70 10.83
N ASN A 2 37.64 -1.02 12.07
CA ASN A 2 37.04 -2.30 12.44
C ASN A 2 35.54 -2.24 12.08
N GLN A 3 35.16 -2.87 10.97
CA GLN A 3 33.75 -3.01 10.57
C GLN A 3 33.24 -4.34 11.12
N ASN A 4 32.16 -4.29 11.90
CA ASN A 4 31.50 -5.48 12.39
C ASN A 4 30.33 -5.85 11.47
N VAL A 5 30.18 -7.15 11.19
CA VAL A 5 29.01 -7.71 10.51
C VAL A 5 28.11 -8.33 11.55
N THR A 6 26.83 -7.91 11.53
CA THR A 6 25.80 -8.47 12.40
C THR A 6 24.55 -8.80 11.58
N THR A 7 23.73 -9.73 12.08
CA THR A 7 22.46 -10.05 11.44
C THR A 7 21.44 -8.99 11.77
N PHE A 8 20.90 -8.32 10.73
CA PHE A 8 19.83 -7.33 10.86
C PHE A 8 18.46 -7.98 11.01
N ALA A 9 18.15 -8.95 10.13
CA ALA A 9 16.94 -9.77 10.17
C ALA A 9 17.19 -11.13 9.51
N GLY A 10 16.39 -12.12 9.86
CA GLY A 10 16.43 -13.46 9.31
C GLY A 10 17.04 -14.50 10.22
N LYS A 11 16.63 -15.74 10.03
CA LYS A 11 17.07 -16.90 10.81
C LYS A 11 17.90 -17.84 9.93
N TYR A 12 19.11 -18.19 10.41
CA TYR A 12 20.00 -19.12 9.73
C TYR A 12 19.38 -20.52 9.56
N GLN A 13 19.59 -21.15 8.43
CA GLN A 13 19.09 -22.49 8.08
C GLN A 13 17.55 -22.65 8.16
N ASN A 14 16.80 -21.58 7.95
CA ASN A 14 15.35 -21.66 7.86
C ASN A 14 14.91 -21.20 6.44
N ASN A 15 14.59 -22.17 5.58
CA ASN A 15 14.13 -21.92 4.20
C ASN A 15 12.63 -21.55 4.12
N SER A 16 12.00 -21.27 5.25
CA SER A 16 10.62 -20.78 5.29
C SER A 16 10.61 -19.27 5.09
N SER A 17 9.45 -18.73 4.72
CA SER A 17 9.22 -17.30 4.69
C SER A 17 8.27 -16.95 5.82
N ILE A 18 8.80 -16.30 6.86
CA ILE A 18 8.07 -15.99 8.11
C ILE A 18 8.23 -14.51 8.40
N ASP A 19 7.12 -13.83 8.65
CA ASP A 19 7.09 -12.47 9.17
C ASP A 19 7.46 -12.45 10.65
N GLY A 20 8.11 -11.38 11.12
CA GLY A 20 8.53 -11.28 12.51
C GLY A 20 9.57 -10.20 12.74
N VAL A 21 10.06 -10.07 13.97
CA VAL A 21 11.04 -9.05 14.35
C VAL A 21 12.45 -9.65 14.37
N GLY A 22 13.38 -9.01 13.66
CA GLY A 22 14.80 -9.38 13.65
C GLY A 22 15.03 -10.84 13.26
N THR A 23 15.70 -11.60 14.09
CA THR A 23 16.02 -13.02 13.87
C THR A 23 14.84 -13.99 14.05
N ASN A 24 13.65 -13.49 14.41
CA ASN A 24 12.43 -14.32 14.41
C ASN A 24 11.81 -14.39 13.02
N ALA A 25 12.17 -13.49 12.10
CA ALA A 25 11.80 -13.58 10.70
C ALA A 25 12.62 -14.66 9.99
N ALA A 26 12.10 -15.15 8.86
CA ALA A 26 12.83 -16.05 7.97
C ALA A 26 12.57 -15.71 6.51
N PHE A 27 13.54 -16.03 5.64
CA PHE A 27 13.51 -15.75 4.22
C PHE A 27 13.85 -17.03 3.45
N SER A 28 13.02 -17.41 2.49
CA SER A 28 13.27 -18.60 1.64
C SER A 28 14.32 -18.33 0.57
N SER A 29 14.31 -17.13 0.00
CA SER A 29 15.23 -16.71 -1.04
C SER A 29 15.22 -15.19 -1.11
N ILE A 30 16.37 -14.57 -1.09
CA ILE A 30 16.53 -13.11 -1.27
C ILE A 30 17.30 -12.90 -2.55
N SER A 31 16.72 -12.14 -3.49
CA SER A 31 17.39 -11.80 -4.75
C SER A 31 17.98 -10.41 -4.70
N GLN A 32 17.17 -9.39 -4.47
CA GLN A 32 17.60 -8.00 -4.45
C GLN A 32 16.91 -7.21 -3.35
N MET A 33 17.51 -6.11 -2.93
CA MET A 33 16.91 -5.19 -1.97
C MET A 33 17.22 -3.74 -2.32
N CYS A 34 16.33 -2.83 -1.87
CA CYS A 34 16.52 -1.39 -1.89
C CYS A 34 16.09 -0.77 -0.55
N VAL A 35 16.45 0.50 -0.33
CA VAL A 35 16.16 1.23 0.91
C VAL A 35 15.42 2.52 0.58
N ASP A 36 14.45 2.90 1.40
CA ASP A 36 13.77 4.19 1.32
C ASP A 36 14.49 5.27 2.15
N GLY A 37 14.00 6.51 2.05
CA GLY A 37 14.55 7.66 2.79
C GLY A 37 14.34 7.58 4.31
N SER A 38 13.52 6.66 4.81
CA SER A 38 13.23 6.43 6.23
C SER A 38 14.04 5.26 6.80
N GLY A 39 14.83 4.58 5.97
CA GLY A 39 15.64 3.43 6.35
C GLY A 39 14.90 2.10 6.36
N ASN A 40 13.70 2.01 5.78
CA ASN A 40 13.03 0.74 5.55
C ASN A 40 13.63 0.06 4.32
N LEU A 41 13.84 -1.25 4.42
CA LEU A 41 14.34 -2.08 3.33
C LEU A 41 13.17 -2.79 2.64
N TYR A 42 13.24 -2.83 1.33
CA TYR A 42 12.30 -3.59 0.49
C TYR A 42 13.08 -4.64 -0.28
N LEU A 43 12.64 -5.87 -0.24
CA LEU A 43 13.36 -6.98 -0.87
C LEU A 43 12.43 -7.93 -1.62
N SER A 44 12.92 -8.44 -2.73
CA SER A 44 12.31 -9.56 -3.44
C SER A 44 12.72 -10.87 -2.76
N CYS A 45 11.71 -11.72 -2.48
CA CYS A 45 11.89 -12.96 -1.76
C CYS A 45 11.01 -14.05 -2.39
N GLY A 46 11.56 -14.75 -3.41
CA GLY A 46 10.81 -15.70 -4.22
C GLY A 46 9.65 -15.02 -4.96
N ASP A 47 8.41 -15.44 -4.67
CA ASP A 47 7.19 -14.91 -5.30
C ASP A 47 6.50 -13.84 -4.44
N CYS A 48 7.26 -13.14 -3.59
CA CYS A 48 6.74 -12.07 -2.76
C CYS A 48 7.72 -10.91 -2.57
N ILE A 49 7.19 -9.78 -2.14
CA ILE A 49 7.95 -8.60 -1.75
C ILE A 49 7.80 -8.42 -0.24
N ARG A 50 8.93 -8.27 0.44
CA ARG A 50 9.01 -8.07 1.89
C ARG A 50 9.47 -6.66 2.22
N GLU A 51 8.97 -6.14 3.31
CA GLU A 51 9.47 -4.91 3.93
C GLU A 51 10.13 -5.24 5.25
N ILE A 52 11.27 -4.61 5.53
CA ILE A 52 11.90 -4.62 6.85
C ILE A 52 11.96 -3.17 7.33
N SER A 53 11.22 -2.84 8.37
CA SER A 53 11.28 -1.51 8.95
C SER A 53 12.64 -1.23 9.59
N ALA A 54 12.98 0.04 9.79
CA ALA A 54 14.18 0.45 10.53
C ALA A 54 14.26 -0.16 11.95
N ALA A 55 13.11 -0.56 12.52
CA ALA A 55 13.00 -1.28 13.80
C ALA A 55 13.09 -2.81 13.65
N THR A 56 13.56 -3.32 12.52
CA THR A 56 13.74 -4.74 12.17
C THR A 56 12.45 -5.57 12.07
N ASN A 57 11.27 -4.95 12.03
CA ASN A 57 10.03 -5.68 11.81
C ASN A 57 9.90 -6.06 10.34
N VAL A 58 9.77 -7.35 10.06
CA VAL A 58 9.65 -7.93 8.71
C VAL A 58 8.20 -8.30 8.45
N VAL A 59 7.66 -7.77 7.34
CA VAL A 59 6.29 -8.07 6.88
C VAL A 59 6.29 -8.42 5.40
N THR A 60 5.33 -9.25 5.00
CA THR A 60 5.05 -9.51 3.59
C THR A 60 4.18 -8.39 3.04
N LEU A 61 4.74 -7.60 2.13
CA LEU A 61 4.06 -6.45 1.54
C LEU A 61 3.11 -6.86 0.41
N ALA A 62 3.56 -7.76 -0.47
CA ALA A 62 2.77 -8.26 -1.59
C ALA A 62 3.25 -9.63 -2.05
N GLY A 63 2.33 -10.39 -2.68
CA GLY A 63 2.62 -11.72 -3.20
C GLY A 63 2.29 -12.84 -2.22
N SER A 64 2.77 -14.05 -2.53
CA SER A 64 2.53 -15.25 -1.75
C SER A 64 3.72 -16.20 -1.85
N PHE A 65 4.13 -16.78 -0.73
CA PHE A 65 5.19 -17.80 -0.70
C PHE A 65 4.78 -19.14 -1.31
N THR A 66 3.49 -19.40 -1.41
CA THR A 66 2.94 -20.69 -1.78
C THR A 66 2.20 -20.69 -3.11
N GLN A 67 2.00 -19.52 -3.72
CA GLN A 67 1.20 -19.37 -4.92
C GLN A 67 1.89 -18.45 -5.91
N THR A 68 2.44 -19.04 -6.94
CA THR A 68 3.00 -18.35 -8.11
C THR A 68 1.89 -17.87 -9.04
N GLY A 69 2.08 -16.76 -9.75
CA GLY A 69 1.13 -16.28 -10.74
C GLY A 69 1.45 -14.88 -11.24
N TYR A 70 0.48 -14.23 -11.88
CA TYR A 70 0.64 -12.90 -12.47
C TYR A 70 -0.52 -11.94 -12.12
N THR A 71 -1.36 -12.32 -11.16
CA THR A 71 -2.56 -11.54 -10.81
C THR A 71 -2.20 -10.23 -10.14
N ASN A 72 -2.84 -9.14 -10.58
CA ASN A 72 -2.84 -7.88 -9.85
C ASN A 72 -3.81 -7.97 -8.66
N GLY A 73 -3.52 -7.23 -7.60
CA GLY A 73 -4.37 -7.18 -6.42
C GLY A 73 -3.70 -6.48 -5.26
N ALA A 74 -4.44 -6.28 -4.18
CA ALA A 74 -3.92 -5.71 -2.95
C ALA A 74 -3.09 -6.74 -2.17
N GLY A 75 -1.89 -6.37 -1.77
CA GLY A 75 -1.04 -7.14 -0.86
C GLY A 75 -0.95 -8.63 -1.20
N ASN A 76 -1.47 -9.46 -0.32
CA ASN A 76 -1.44 -10.92 -0.44
C ASN A 76 -2.36 -11.51 -1.54
N LEU A 77 -3.16 -10.69 -2.22
CA LEU A 77 -3.95 -11.11 -3.40
C LEU A 77 -3.14 -10.99 -4.70
N ALA A 78 -2.09 -10.17 -4.73
CA ALA A 78 -1.18 -10.13 -5.86
C ALA A 78 -0.40 -11.45 -5.98
N ARG A 79 0.02 -11.78 -7.20
CA ARG A 79 0.89 -12.92 -7.49
C ARG A 79 2.05 -12.48 -8.35
N PHE A 80 3.22 -13.06 -8.07
CA PHE A 80 4.45 -12.90 -8.82
C PHE A 80 4.95 -14.28 -9.27
N ASN A 81 5.88 -14.29 -10.19
CA ASN A 81 6.61 -15.47 -10.60
C ASN A 81 8.08 -15.09 -10.77
N GLY A 82 8.89 -15.44 -9.79
CA GLY A 82 10.31 -15.09 -9.79
C GLY A 82 10.51 -13.58 -9.70
N ALA A 83 9.97 -12.92 -8.67
CA ALA A 83 10.27 -11.53 -8.41
C ALA A 83 11.75 -11.37 -8.09
N ASP A 84 12.50 -10.70 -8.96
CA ASP A 84 13.97 -10.63 -8.89
C ASP A 84 14.44 -9.22 -8.46
N GLY A 85 14.27 -8.21 -9.32
CA GLY A 85 14.68 -6.85 -9.02
C GLY A 85 13.63 -6.06 -8.25
N VAL A 86 14.07 -5.23 -7.30
CA VAL A 86 13.20 -4.28 -6.59
C VAL A 86 13.88 -2.92 -6.46
N CYS A 87 13.14 -1.85 -6.70
CA CYS A 87 13.61 -0.48 -6.44
C CYS A 87 12.47 0.40 -5.96
N ILE A 88 12.80 1.52 -5.30
CA ILE A 88 11.83 2.48 -4.79
C ILE A 88 12.09 3.86 -5.37
N SER A 89 11.03 4.55 -5.77
CA SER A 89 11.08 5.93 -6.25
C SER A 89 9.74 6.62 -5.98
N GLY A 90 9.79 7.82 -5.41
CA GLY A 90 8.60 8.61 -5.13
C GLY A 90 7.57 7.92 -4.21
N GLY A 91 8.02 7.03 -3.32
CA GLY A 91 7.15 6.25 -2.43
C GLY A 91 6.49 5.04 -3.10
N ALA A 92 6.79 4.78 -4.35
CA ALA A 92 6.35 3.60 -5.08
C ALA A 92 7.46 2.57 -5.21
N ILE A 93 7.10 1.30 -5.18
CA ILE A 93 8.02 0.18 -5.36
C ILE A 93 7.79 -0.43 -6.73
N TYR A 94 8.87 -0.55 -7.50
CA TYR A 94 8.88 -1.20 -8.80
C TYR A 94 9.55 -2.56 -8.67
N VAL A 95 8.93 -3.59 -9.24
CA VAL A 95 9.36 -4.98 -9.14
C VAL A 95 9.54 -5.56 -10.53
N ALA A 96 10.69 -6.13 -10.81
CA ALA A 96 10.90 -6.98 -11.97
C ALA A 96 10.32 -8.37 -11.68
N ASP A 97 9.16 -8.65 -12.22
CA ASP A 97 8.47 -9.94 -12.14
C ASP A 97 8.97 -10.82 -13.30
N ALA A 98 10.19 -11.33 -13.13
CA ALA A 98 11.05 -11.78 -14.20
C ALA A 98 10.46 -12.91 -15.04
N SER A 99 9.93 -13.97 -14.41
CA SER A 99 9.34 -15.10 -15.13
C SER A 99 7.96 -14.77 -15.73
N ASN A 100 7.36 -13.64 -15.37
CA ASN A 100 6.16 -13.11 -16.00
C ASN A 100 6.48 -12.04 -17.08
N GLU A 101 7.75 -11.70 -17.29
CA GLU A 101 8.20 -10.68 -18.26
C GLU A 101 7.52 -9.31 -18.06
N ARG A 102 7.32 -8.89 -16.79
CA ARG A 102 6.58 -7.70 -16.42
C ARG A 102 7.31 -6.86 -15.38
N ILE A 103 7.11 -5.54 -15.49
CA ILE A 103 7.40 -4.62 -14.39
C ILE A 103 6.10 -4.41 -13.63
N ARG A 104 6.13 -4.71 -12.34
CA ARG A 104 4.99 -4.51 -11.44
C ARG A 104 5.21 -3.27 -10.58
N TYR A 105 4.13 -2.68 -10.16
CA TYR A 105 4.12 -1.43 -9.42
C TYR A 105 3.30 -1.59 -8.14
N ILE A 106 3.92 -1.35 -7.00
CA ILE A 106 3.28 -1.41 -5.69
C ILE A 106 3.21 0.01 -5.14
N THR A 107 2.02 0.46 -4.79
CA THR A 107 1.76 1.75 -4.17
C THR A 107 1.08 1.55 -2.83
N ASN A 108 1.36 2.42 -1.88
CA ASN A 108 0.58 2.57 -0.64
C ASN A 108 -0.75 3.30 -0.91
N ASN A 109 -1.32 3.12 -2.11
CA ASN A 109 -2.66 3.61 -2.35
C ASN A 109 -3.63 2.70 -1.57
N PRO A 110 -4.33 3.18 -0.55
CA PRO A 110 -5.36 2.38 0.10
C PRO A 110 -6.42 2.06 -0.95
N GLN A 111 -6.31 0.85 -1.51
CA GLN A 111 -7.40 0.31 -2.32
C GLN A 111 -8.65 0.31 -1.42
N PRO A 112 -9.81 0.71 -1.92
CA PRO A 112 -11.04 0.59 -1.17
C PRO A 112 -11.13 -0.85 -0.65
N GLN A 113 -11.08 -1.02 0.66
CA GLN A 113 -11.23 -2.33 1.29
C GLN A 113 -12.65 -2.79 1.00
N VAL A 114 -12.80 -3.81 0.16
CA VAL A 114 -14.06 -4.54 0.08
C VAL A 114 -14.20 -5.33 1.37
N VAL A 115 -14.93 -4.78 2.32
CA VAL A 115 -15.29 -5.49 3.56
C VAL A 115 -16.22 -6.62 3.15
N SER A 116 -15.73 -7.85 3.17
CA SER A 116 -16.56 -9.03 2.89
C SER A 116 -17.64 -9.16 3.98
N GLY A 117 -18.90 -9.06 3.57
CA GLY A 117 -20.07 -9.16 4.46
C GLY A 117 -21.11 -8.07 4.26
N ALA A 118 -20.80 -7.01 3.52
CA ALA A 118 -21.82 -6.05 3.10
C ALA A 118 -22.53 -6.56 1.85
N ASN A 119 -23.85 -6.56 1.87
CA ASN A 119 -24.68 -6.72 0.67
C ASN A 119 -24.16 -5.77 -0.42
N LEU A 120 -23.72 -6.32 -1.55
CA LEU A 120 -23.31 -5.56 -2.71
C LEU A 120 -24.54 -4.93 -3.36
N GLY A 121 -25.02 -3.84 -2.79
CA GLY A 121 -25.92 -2.93 -3.49
C GLY A 121 -25.08 -2.25 -4.58
N ILE A 122 -25.39 -2.48 -5.85
CA ILE A 122 -24.77 -1.76 -6.96
C ILE A 122 -25.28 -0.32 -6.89
N GLY A 123 -24.59 0.53 -6.14
CA GLY A 123 -24.81 1.96 -6.08
C GLY A 123 -23.64 2.70 -6.73
N THR A 124 -23.93 3.77 -7.47
CA THR A 124 -22.89 4.67 -7.96
C THR A 124 -22.47 5.57 -6.79
N TYR A 125 -21.21 5.47 -6.37
CA TYR A 125 -20.64 6.30 -5.32
C TYR A 125 -19.68 7.33 -5.92
N ALA A 126 -19.67 8.55 -5.39
CA ALA A 126 -18.71 9.57 -5.81
C ALA A 126 -17.37 9.36 -5.13
N GLY A 127 -16.31 9.34 -5.91
CA GLY A 127 -14.94 9.46 -5.41
C GLY A 127 -14.47 10.92 -5.54
N VAL A 128 -14.08 11.55 -4.43
CA VAL A 128 -13.56 12.92 -4.40
C VAL A 128 -12.08 12.87 -4.11
N THR A 129 -11.27 13.36 -5.05
CA THR A 129 -9.82 13.47 -4.85
C THR A 129 -9.50 14.81 -4.19
N ILE A 130 -8.89 14.75 -3.01
CA ILE A 130 -8.49 15.93 -2.24
C ILE A 130 -6.99 16.12 -2.41
N THR A 131 -6.60 17.29 -2.94
CA THR A 131 -5.19 17.69 -3.03
C THR A 131 -4.98 18.88 -2.07
N GLY A 132 -4.06 18.72 -1.13
CA GLY A 132 -3.86 19.74 -0.12
C GLY A 132 -2.63 19.49 0.76
N ALA A 133 -2.50 20.26 1.85
CA ALA A 133 -1.41 20.09 2.80
C ALA A 133 -1.64 18.87 3.71
N VAL A 134 -0.70 17.94 3.68
CA VAL A 134 -0.73 16.75 4.54
C VAL A 134 -0.65 17.16 6.02
N GLY A 135 -1.38 16.46 6.88
CA GLY A 135 -1.46 16.76 8.31
C GLY A 135 -2.41 17.92 8.66
N ARG A 136 -3.11 18.48 7.67
CA ARG A 136 -4.16 19.50 7.90
C ARG A 136 -5.54 18.85 7.81
N THR A 137 -6.50 19.44 8.49
CA THR A 137 -7.89 18.96 8.55
C THR A 137 -8.72 19.66 7.48
N TYR A 138 -9.47 18.87 6.71
CA TYR A 138 -10.38 19.34 5.68
C TYR A 138 -11.81 18.90 6.01
N GLN A 139 -12.76 19.79 5.80
CA GLN A 139 -14.18 19.48 5.82
C GLN A 139 -14.65 19.23 4.39
N ILE A 140 -15.22 18.05 4.15
CA ILE A 140 -15.80 17.69 2.85
C ILE A 140 -17.28 18.00 2.91
N GLN A 141 -17.74 18.78 1.97
CA GLN A 141 -19.13 19.18 1.86
C GLN A 141 -19.70 18.79 0.50
N SER A 142 -20.98 18.51 0.46
CA SER A 142 -21.73 18.31 -0.78
C SER A 142 -22.89 19.29 -0.92
N SER A 143 -23.30 19.50 -2.17
CA SER A 143 -24.43 20.35 -2.52
C SER A 143 -25.16 19.79 -3.74
N PRO A 144 -26.49 19.81 -3.79
CA PRO A 144 -27.23 19.48 -5.00
C PRO A 144 -27.30 20.63 -6.01
N ASP A 145 -27.04 21.87 -5.60
CA ASP A 145 -27.36 23.09 -6.33
C ASP A 145 -26.28 24.19 -6.26
N LEU A 146 -25.12 23.90 -5.63
CA LEU A 146 -24.01 24.82 -5.41
C LEU A 146 -24.32 26.00 -4.49
N SER A 147 -25.50 26.03 -3.87
CA SER A 147 -25.93 27.10 -2.97
C SER A 147 -26.06 26.64 -1.51
N THR A 148 -26.55 25.44 -1.32
CA THR A 148 -26.73 24.83 0.02
C THR A 148 -25.71 23.73 0.23
N TRP A 149 -24.83 23.88 1.22
CA TRP A 149 -23.75 22.93 1.48
C TRP A 149 -23.96 22.16 2.76
N THR A 150 -23.86 20.83 2.67
CA THR A 150 -23.96 19.92 3.81
C THR A 150 -22.61 19.26 4.06
N THR A 151 -22.18 19.21 5.31
CA THR A 151 -20.94 18.51 5.68
C THR A 151 -21.15 17.00 5.64
N GLU A 152 -20.36 16.33 4.81
CA GLU A 152 -20.34 14.87 4.68
C GLU A 152 -19.29 14.23 5.58
N ALA A 153 -18.10 14.85 5.67
CA ALA A 153 -17.00 14.32 6.47
C ALA A 153 -16.01 15.40 6.90
N THR A 154 -15.25 15.08 7.93
CA THR A 154 -14.04 15.82 8.33
C THR A 154 -12.85 14.87 8.26
N VAL A 155 -11.82 15.20 7.49
CA VAL A 155 -10.68 14.35 7.19
C VAL A 155 -9.38 15.05 7.58
N LEU A 156 -8.59 14.44 8.44
CA LEU A 156 -7.18 14.78 8.60
C LEU A 156 -6.44 14.19 7.40
N LEU A 157 -5.90 15.02 6.51
CA LEU A 157 -5.33 14.58 5.24
C LEU A 157 -4.05 13.75 5.46
N PRO A 158 -4.10 12.42 5.26
CA PRO A 158 -2.95 11.55 5.55
C PRO A 158 -1.91 11.56 4.43
N SER A 159 -2.34 11.88 3.22
CA SER A 159 -1.51 11.95 2.00
C SER A 159 -2.12 12.94 1.01
N SER A 160 -1.36 13.39 0.03
CA SER A 160 -1.88 14.24 -1.05
C SER A 160 -1.32 13.71 -2.39
N PRO A 161 -2.19 13.33 -3.35
CA PRO A 161 -3.66 13.33 -3.28
C PRO A 161 -4.23 12.23 -2.36
N TYR A 162 -5.43 12.47 -1.83
CA TYR A 162 -6.20 11.52 -1.02
C TYR A 162 -7.58 11.32 -1.65
N LEU A 163 -7.98 10.06 -1.86
CA LEU A 163 -9.29 9.71 -2.37
C LEU A 163 -10.26 9.48 -1.21
N TRP A 164 -11.26 10.34 -1.07
CA TRP A 164 -12.40 10.13 -0.19
C TRP A 164 -13.59 9.62 -1.01
N ILE A 165 -14.33 8.65 -0.50
CA ILE A 165 -15.51 8.09 -1.17
C ILE A 165 -16.74 8.42 -0.34
N ASP A 166 -17.72 9.08 -0.97
CA ASP A 166 -19.03 9.28 -0.38
C ASP A 166 -19.70 7.92 -0.19
N GLN A 167 -20.11 7.64 1.04
CA GLN A 167 -20.79 6.36 1.38
C GLN A 167 -22.28 6.37 1.06
N ASN A 168 -22.81 7.53 0.65
CA ASN A 168 -24.20 7.66 0.24
C ASN A 168 -24.29 7.52 -1.29
N PRO A 169 -25.16 6.63 -1.82
CA PRO A 169 -25.39 6.53 -3.26
C PRO A 169 -25.83 7.87 -3.85
N ILE A 170 -25.34 8.18 -5.05
CA ILE A 170 -25.73 9.41 -5.74
C ILE A 170 -27.16 9.24 -6.27
N ALA A 171 -28.05 10.05 -5.76
CA ALA A 171 -29.41 10.23 -6.30
C ALA A 171 -29.51 11.66 -6.88
N GLY A 172 -29.29 11.80 -8.18
CA GLY A 172 -29.30 13.11 -8.86
C GLY A 172 -27.94 13.79 -8.92
N ASN A 173 -27.93 15.12 -9.14
CA ASN A 173 -26.69 15.89 -9.16
C ASN A 173 -26.16 16.09 -7.75
N LYS A 174 -24.87 15.88 -7.57
CA LYS A 174 -24.19 16.13 -6.30
C LYS A 174 -22.81 16.75 -6.58
N PHE A 175 -22.58 17.94 -6.07
CA PHE A 175 -21.33 18.69 -6.17
C PHE A 175 -20.56 18.56 -4.85
N TYR A 176 -19.24 18.62 -4.90
CA TYR A 176 -18.39 18.50 -3.73
C TYR A 176 -17.38 19.62 -3.62
N GLN A 177 -17.07 20.01 -2.40
CA GLN A 177 -15.93 20.87 -2.08
C GLN A 177 -15.20 20.38 -0.83
N ALA A 178 -13.92 20.70 -0.71
CA ALA A 178 -13.13 20.48 0.48
C ALA A 178 -12.64 21.83 1.02
N ILE A 179 -12.94 22.12 2.29
CA ILE A 179 -12.60 23.37 2.96
C ILE A 179 -11.52 23.07 4.00
N LEU A 180 -10.37 23.76 3.92
CA LEU A 180 -9.34 23.69 4.95
C LEU A 180 -9.87 24.32 6.25
N LEU A 181 -9.84 23.57 7.33
CA LEU A 181 -10.16 24.07 8.66
C LEU A 181 -8.94 24.78 9.28
N PRO A 182 -9.17 25.81 10.13
CA PRO A 182 -8.12 26.59 10.78
C PRO A 182 -7.11 25.76 11.57
#